data_b6362edd36d916fee3e0f60eaa2ec97c
#
_entry.id   b6362edd36d916fee3e0f60eaa2ec97c
#
_cell.length_a   1.000
_cell.length_b   1.000
_cell.length_c   1.000
_cell.angle_alpha   90.00
_cell.angle_beta   90.00
_cell.angle_gamma   90.00
#
_symmetry.space_group_name_H-M   'P 1'
#
loop_
_entity.id
_entity.type
_entity.pdbx_description
1 polymer ?
#
loop_
_entity_poly.entity_id
_entity_poly.type
_entity_poly.pdbx_seq_one_letter_code
_entity_poly.pdbx_strand_id
1 'polypeptide(L)'
;MLRPLQLVFSFTALMALAACSTDKPAAPPKPKASRVAEAIFAGSSIVTVKNAIMGACSTKQLHIQPAGDQVVCVRYKTDVLREQLIVSAVNSDFARHPKDLVRFTLTSSGKDVLVLGSALVQFQAPLSVMPDGGYRTDEVSLLDDNSFAMVQEILTLSGAKQ
;
A
#
# COMPACT_ATOMS: atom_id res chain seq x y z
N MET A 1 43.97 -55.20 60.72
CA MET A 1 44.57 -53.87 60.58
C MET A 1 44.33 -53.41 59.08
N LEU A 2 43.19 -52.78 58.82
CA LEU A 2 42.84 -52.29 57.50
C LEU A 2 42.83 -50.76 57.56
N ARG A 3 43.64 -50.12 56.71
CA ARG A 3 43.64 -48.68 56.50
C ARG A 3 42.53 -48.32 55.51
N PRO A 4 41.71 -47.28 55.73
CA PRO A 4 40.74 -46.78 54.74
C PRO A 4 41.43 -45.88 53.71
N LEU A 5 41.16 -46.17 52.49
CA LEU A 5 41.53 -45.42 51.28
C LEU A 5 40.65 -44.17 51.19
N GLN A 6 41.20 -42.99 51.30
CA GLN A 6 40.47 -41.74 51.08
C GLN A 6 40.39 -41.44 49.57
N LEU A 7 39.20 -41.51 49.05
CA LEU A 7 38.89 -41.14 47.68
C LEU A 7 38.50 -39.63 47.64
N VAL A 8 39.42 -38.83 47.13
CA VAL A 8 39.22 -37.39 46.92
C VAL A 8 38.47 -37.22 45.61
N PHE A 9 37.17 -36.89 45.67
CA PHE A 9 36.42 -36.48 44.53
C PHE A 9 36.66 -35.00 44.26
N SER A 10 37.45 -34.71 43.24
CA SER A 10 37.58 -33.36 42.70
C SER A 10 36.35 -33.03 41.85
N PHE A 11 35.45 -32.19 42.36
CA PHE A 11 34.35 -31.62 41.63
C PHE A 11 34.89 -30.42 40.81
N THR A 12 35.19 -30.63 39.55
CA THR A 12 35.39 -29.55 38.59
C THR A 12 34.03 -29.01 38.16
N ALA A 13 33.64 -27.87 38.74
CA ALA A 13 32.47 -27.12 38.34
C ALA A 13 32.72 -26.47 36.97
N LEU A 14 32.13 -27.05 35.94
CA LEU A 14 32.08 -26.47 34.60
C LEU A 14 31.03 -25.35 34.61
N MET A 15 31.45 -24.09 34.75
CA MET A 15 30.58 -22.94 34.55
C MET A 15 30.28 -22.80 33.06
N ALA A 16 29.12 -23.29 32.60
CA ALA A 16 28.56 -22.96 31.34
C ALA A 16 28.08 -21.50 31.36
N LEU A 17 28.85 -20.61 30.75
CA LEU A 17 28.42 -19.25 30.42
C LEU A 17 27.33 -19.35 29.38
N ALA A 18 26.07 -19.32 29.80
CA ALA A 18 24.93 -19.09 28.93
C ALA A 18 25.05 -17.65 28.43
N ALA A 19 25.58 -17.48 27.21
CA ALA A 19 25.50 -16.24 26.47
C ALA A 19 24.02 -16.03 26.12
N CYS A 20 23.30 -15.26 26.94
CA CYS A 20 22.03 -14.66 26.54
C CYS A 20 22.32 -13.70 25.39
N SER A 21 22.17 -14.20 24.16
CA SER A 21 22.01 -13.31 22.99
C SER A 21 20.71 -12.55 23.22
N THR A 22 20.84 -11.32 23.64
CA THR A 22 19.75 -10.35 23.62
C THR A 22 19.48 -10.03 22.13
N ASP A 23 18.67 -10.87 21.48
CA ASP A 23 18.07 -10.54 20.21
C ASP A 23 17.24 -9.27 20.42
N LYS A 24 17.87 -8.14 20.05
CA LYS A 24 17.19 -6.84 20.03
C LYS A 24 15.96 -7.02 19.14
N PRO A 25 14.72 -6.78 19.64
CA PRO A 25 13.53 -6.91 18.82
C PRO A 25 13.75 -6.15 17.52
N ALA A 26 13.55 -6.83 16.39
CA ALA A 26 13.65 -6.18 15.10
C ALA A 26 12.73 -4.96 15.10
N ALA A 27 13.29 -3.79 14.80
CA ALA A 27 12.50 -2.57 14.74
C ALA A 27 11.32 -2.82 13.78
N PRO A 28 10.09 -2.40 14.14
CA PRO A 28 8.94 -2.58 13.27
C PRO A 28 9.28 -2.01 11.88
N PRO A 29 8.91 -2.72 10.80
CA PRO A 29 9.21 -2.27 9.45
C PRO A 29 8.67 -0.85 9.29
N LYS A 30 9.54 0.08 8.88
CA LYS A 30 9.12 1.46 8.59
C LYS A 30 7.99 1.38 7.56
N PRO A 31 6.85 2.10 7.79
CA PRO A 31 5.79 2.13 6.82
C PRO A 31 6.39 2.55 5.47
N LYS A 32 6.21 1.73 4.45
CA LYS A 32 6.67 2.07 3.10
C LYS A 32 5.96 3.36 2.71
N ALA A 33 6.73 4.39 2.39
CA ALA A 33 6.18 5.67 1.93
C ALA A 33 5.24 5.41 0.76
N SER A 34 4.04 6.00 0.79
CA SER A 34 3.09 5.89 -0.33
C SER A 34 3.78 6.43 -1.58
N ARG A 35 3.78 5.64 -2.67
CA ARG A 35 4.27 6.11 -3.96
C ARG A 35 3.23 7.05 -4.57
N VAL A 36 3.59 8.31 -4.69
CA VAL A 36 2.77 9.34 -5.33
C VAL A 36 3.52 9.84 -6.55
N ALA A 37 2.87 9.79 -7.71
CA ALA A 37 3.37 10.43 -8.91
C ALA A 37 2.94 11.89 -8.91
N GLU A 38 3.86 12.77 -9.26
CA GLU A 38 3.63 14.21 -9.32
C GLU A 38 3.80 14.71 -10.76
N ALA A 39 2.92 15.60 -11.20
CA ALA A 39 3.02 16.24 -12.50
C ALA A 39 2.54 17.70 -12.44
N ILE A 40 3.20 18.57 -13.20
CA ILE A 40 2.82 19.97 -13.33
C ILE A 40 2.32 20.24 -14.74
N PHE A 41 1.13 20.83 -14.84
CA PHE A 41 0.52 21.26 -16.09
C PHE A 41 0.61 22.78 -16.19
N ALA A 42 1.63 23.25 -16.87
CA ALA A 42 1.93 24.67 -16.99
C ALA A 42 0.87 25.40 -17.82
N GLY A 43 0.43 26.57 -17.35
CA GLY A 43 -0.52 27.44 -18.03
C GLY A 43 -1.90 26.82 -18.25
N SER A 44 -2.26 25.79 -17.51
CA SER A 44 -3.53 25.04 -17.70
C SER A 44 -4.52 25.36 -16.59
N SER A 45 -5.82 25.28 -16.90
CA SER A 45 -6.86 25.34 -15.87
C SER A 45 -7.12 23.96 -15.27
N ILE A 46 -7.61 23.92 -14.02
CA ILE A 46 -8.04 22.67 -13.36
C ILE A 46 -9.05 21.91 -14.24
N VAL A 47 -9.98 22.60 -14.85
CA VAL A 47 -11.02 21.97 -15.70
C VAL A 47 -10.38 21.29 -16.92
N THR A 48 -9.43 21.97 -17.58
CA THR A 48 -8.72 21.42 -18.73
C THR A 48 -7.93 20.16 -18.35
N VAL A 49 -7.17 20.23 -17.26
CA VAL A 49 -6.37 19.09 -16.77
C VAL A 49 -7.27 17.94 -16.33
N LYS A 50 -8.35 18.24 -15.62
CA LYS A 50 -9.34 17.24 -15.20
C LYS A 50 -9.91 16.49 -16.39
N ASN A 51 -10.33 17.19 -17.44
CA ASN A 51 -10.85 16.57 -18.66
C ASN A 51 -9.79 15.73 -19.38
N ALA A 52 -8.55 16.19 -19.42
CA ALA A 52 -7.44 15.43 -20.01
C ALA A 52 -7.19 14.11 -19.25
N ILE A 53 -7.17 14.15 -17.91
CA ILE A 53 -7.02 12.95 -17.08
C ILE A 53 -8.20 12.00 -17.29
N MET A 54 -9.43 12.50 -17.31
CA MET A 54 -10.60 11.68 -17.58
C MET A 54 -10.53 11.01 -18.96
N GLY A 55 -10.09 11.74 -20.00
CA GLY A 55 -9.84 11.18 -21.32
C GLY A 55 -8.81 10.07 -21.32
N ALA A 56 -7.68 10.28 -20.63
CA ALA A 56 -6.63 9.27 -20.47
C ALA A 56 -7.12 8.02 -19.73
N CYS A 57 -7.91 8.19 -18.67
CA CYS A 57 -8.54 7.06 -17.97
C CYS A 57 -9.50 6.27 -18.87
N SER A 58 -10.30 6.96 -19.69
CA SER A 58 -11.17 6.31 -20.68
C SER A 58 -10.37 5.50 -21.71
N THR A 59 -9.25 6.04 -22.20
CA THR A 59 -8.36 5.32 -23.12
C THR A 59 -7.81 4.03 -22.49
N LYS A 60 -7.62 4.02 -21.16
CA LYS A 60 -7.23 2.84 -20.40
C LYS A 60 -8.40 1.95 -19.97
N GLN A 61 -9.61 2.21 -20.49
CA GLN A 61 -10.83 1.46 -20.14
C GLN A 61 -11.14 1.44 -18.65
N LEU A 62 -10.80 2.52 -17.95
CA LEU A 62 -11.13 2.72 -16.55
C LEU A 62 -12.45 3.48 -16.42
N HIS A 63 -13.24 3.13 -15.43
CA HIS A 63 -14.45 3.88 -15.09
C HIS A 63 -14.10 5.16 -14.33
N ILE A 64 -14.71 6.27 -14.70
CA ILE A 64 -14.40 7.57 -14.15
C ILE A 64 -15.44 7.94 -13.11
N GLN A 65 -14.96 8.34 -11.93
CA GLN A 65 -15.77 8.87 -10.85
C GLN A 65 -15.23 10.24 -10.44
N PRO A 66 -15.76 11.34 -11.02
CA PRO A 66 -15.34 12.68 -10.62
C PRO A 66 -15.80 12.98 -9.19
N ALA A 67 -14.91 13.51 -8.35
CA ALA A 67 -15.18 13.82 -6.96
C ALA A 67 -14.55 15.18 -6.60
N GLY A 68 -15.25 16.27 -6.82
CA GLY A 68 -14.73 17.63 -6.57
C GLY A 68 -13.46 17.91 -7.37
N ASP A 69 -12.37 18.26 -6.68
CA ASP A 69 -11.05 18.50 -7.26
C ASP A 69 -10.23 17.21 -7.48
N GLN A 70 -10.89 16.06 -7.39
CA GLN A 70 -10.27 14.76 -7.62
C GLN A 70 -10.90 14.08 -8.85
N VAL A 71 -10.09 13.24 -9.50
CA VAL A 71 -10.53 12.27 -10.50
C VAL A 71 -10.15 10.90 -10.00
N VAL A 72 -11.15 10.01 -9.89
CA VAL A 72 -10.94 8.62 -9.50
C VAL A 72 -11.24 7.74 -10.69
N CYS A 73 -10.25 6.97 -11.13
CA CYS A 73 -10.38 6.02 -12.23
C CYS A 73 -10.38 4.61 -11.66
N VAL A 74 -11.42 3.83 -11.92
CA VAL A 74 -11.71 2.55 -11.28
C VAL A 74 -11.61 1.42 -12.28
N ARG A 75 -10.91 0.36 -11.93
CA ARG A 75 -10.93 -0.93 -12.65
C ARG A 75 -11.77 -1.94 -11.87
N TYR A 76 -12.91 -2.35 -12.46
CA TYR A 76 -13.80 -3.32 -11.80
C TYR A 76 -13.42 -4.78 -12.03
N LYS A 77 -12.66 -5.08 -13.09
CA LYS A 77 -12.22 -6.45 -13.35
C LYS A 77 -10.86 -6.66 -12.70
N THR A 78 -10.87 -7.34 -11.58
CA THR A 78 -9.67 -7.86 -10.94
C THR A 78 -9.50 -9.31 -11.38
N ASP A 79 -8.28 -9.69 -11.75
CA ASP A 79 -7.90 -11.09 -11.95
C ASP A 79 -7.98 -11.81 -10.60
N VAL A 80 -8.43 -13.06 -10.60
CA VAL A 80 -8.57 -13.89 -9.39
C VAL A 80 -7.24 -13.99 -8.62
N LEU A 81 -6.13 -14.11 -9.34
CA LEU A 81 -4.79 -14.12 -8.72
C LEU A 81 -4.48 -12.81 -8.02
N ARG A 82 -4.84 -11.68 -8.64
CA ARG A 82 -4.64 -10.34 -8.06
C ARG A 82 -5.54 -10.12 -6.85
N GLU A 83 -6.77 -10.63 -6.88
CA GLU A 83 -7.68 -10.60 -5.74
C GLU A 83 -7.10 -11.33 -4.54
N GLN A 84 -6.54 -12.53 -4.74
CA GLN A 84 -5.86 -13.29 -3.70
C GLN A 84 -4.63 -12.55 -3.14
N LEU A 85 -3.84 -11.91 -4.01
CA LEU A 85 -2.69 -11.11 -3.59
C LEU A 85 -3.12 -9.90 -2.74
N ILE A 86 -4.24 -9.25 -3.08
CA ILE A 86 -4.78 -8.13 -2.32
C ILE A 86 -5.25 -8.60 -0.94
N VAL A 87 -6.03 -9.67 -0.88
CA VAL A 87 -6.51 -10.27 0.37
C VAL A 87 -5.32 -10.61 1.28
N SER A 88 -4.27 -11.21 0.71
CA SER A 88 -3.03 -11.52 1.43
C SER A 88 -2.28 -10.26 1.89
N ALA A 89 -2.20 -9.23 1.05
CA ALA A 89 -1.47 -7.98 1.34
C ALA A 89 -2.15 -7.14 2.43
N VAL A 90 -3.48 -7.14 2.50
CA VAL A 90 -4.25 -6.44 3.55
C VAL A 90 -4.40 -7.28 4.81
N ASN A 91 -3.86 -8.51 4.80
CA ASN A 91 -3.94 -9.47 5.90
C ASN A 91 -5.38 -9.62 6.45
N SER A 92 -6.34 -9.69 5.55
CA SER A 92 -7.76 -9.78 5.89
C SER A 92 -8.46 -10.79 4.99
N ASP A 93 -8.79 -11.95 5.53
CA ASP A 93 -9.59 -12.98 4.86
C ASP A 93 -11.01 -12.50 4.52
N PHE A 94 -11.36 -11.31 4.99
CA PHE A 94 -12.68 -10.72 4.82
C PHE A 94 -12.71 -9.60 3.78
N ALA A 95 -11.58 -9.28 3.14
CA ALA A 95 -11.56 -8.29 2.06
C ALA A 95 -12.41 -8.79 0.88
N ARG A 96 -13.52 -8.11 0.59
CA ARG A 96 -14.45 -8.46 -0.47
C ARG A 96 -14.50 -7.39 -1.54
N HIS A 97 -14.77 -7.83 -2.77
CA HIS A 97 -14.95 -6.95 -3.93
C HIS A 97 -13.83 -5.92 -4.12
N PRO A 98 -12.55 -6.36 -4.14
CA PRO A 98 -11.46 -5.42 -4.33
C PRO A 98 -11.57 -4.74 -5.69
N LYS A 99 -11.27 -3.44 -5.70
CA LYS A 99 -11.24 -2.60 -6.90
C LYS A 99 -9.93 -1.85 -6.95
N ASP A 100 -9.27 -1.88 -8.08
CA ASP A 100 -8.10 -1.03 -8.31
C ASP A 100 -8.58 0.40 -8.60
N LEU A 101 -8.05 1.36 -7.87
CA LEU A 101 -8.32 2.77 -8.06
C LEU A 101 -7.03 3.50 -8.43
N VAL A 102 -7.16 4.46 -9.33
CA VAL A 102 -6.14 5.51 -9.50
C VAL A 102 -6.80 6.83 -9.15
N ARG A 103 -6.25 7.51 -8.16
CA ARG A 103 -6.77 8.80 -7.68
C ARG A 103 -5.81 9.90 -8.08
N PHE A 104 -6.36 10.94 -8.70
CA PHE A 104 -5.65 12.16 -9.03
C PHE A 104 -6.26 13.31 -8.24
N THR A 105 -5.43 14.00 -7.46
CA THR A 105 -5.80 15.23 -6.75
C THR A 105 -5.20 16.41 -7.50
N LEU A 106 -6.03 17.37 -7.89
CA LEU A 106 -5.63 18.54 -8.64
C LEU A 106 -5.61 19.76 -7.72
N THR A 107 -4.54 20.52 -7.76
CA THR A 107 -4.38 21.75 -6.97
C THR A 107 -3.91 22.87 -7.87
N SER A 108 -4.57 24.02 -7.82
CA SER A 108 -4.12 25.21 -8.53
C SER A 108 -2.90 25.79 -7.84
N SER A 109 -1.86 26.06 -8.62
CA SER A 109 -0.61 26.69 -8.17
C SER A 109 -0.29 27.88 -9.09
N GLY A 110 -0.88 29.03 -8.80
CA GLY A 110 -0.75 30.21 -9.64
C GLY A 110 -1.39 30.02 -11.01
N LYS A 111 -0.57 29.97 -12.08
CA LYS A 111 -1.01 29.73 -13.47
C LYS A 111 -0.96 28.26 -13.85
N ASP A 112 -0.48 27.40 -12.96
CA ASP A 112 -0.21 25.98 -13.22
C ASP A 112 -1.15 25.13 -12.39
N VAL A 113 -1.29 23.88 -12.77
CA VAL A 113 -2.01 22.86 -11.99
C VAL A 113 -1.03 21.78 -11.58
N LEU A 114 -0.90 21.59 -10.27
CA LEU A 114 -0.21 20.46 -9.67
C LEU A 114 -1.16 19.28 -9.59
N VAL A 115 -0.73 18.12 -10.07
CA VAL A 115 -1.48 16.87 -9.99
C VAL A 115 -0.69 15.84 -9.21
N LEU A 116 -1.30 15.30 -8.17
CA LEU A 116 -0.77 14.17 -7.40
C LEU A 116 -1.57 12.92 -7.73
N GLY A 117 -0.90 11.90 -8.25
CA GLY A 117 -1.50 10.62 -8.63
C GLY A 117 -1.06 9.49 -7.71
N SER A 118 -2.01 8.69 -7.23
CA SER A 118 -1.75 7.51 -6.40
C SER A 118 -2.57 6.32 -6.85
N ALA A 119 -1.99 5.12 -6.75
CA ALA A 119 -2.69 3.87 -6.95
C ALA A 119 -3.13 3.30 -5.61
N LEU A 120 -4.38 2.86 -5.53
CA LEU A 120 -5.05 2.40 -4.34
C LEU A 120 -5.82 1.11 -4.64
N VAL A 121 -6.04 0.30 -3.63
CA VAL A 121 -7.08 -0.74 -3.65
C VAL A 121 -8.16 -0.33 -2.67
N GLN A 122 -9.39 -0.36 -3.14
CA GLN A 122 -10.58 -0.21 -2.30
C GLN A 122 -11.22 -1.59 -2.13
N PHE A 123 -11.60 -1.92 -0.92
CA PHE A 123 -12.28 -3.19 -0.60
C PHE A 123 -13.30 -2.99 0.51
N GLN A 124 -14.21 -3.94 0.64
CA GLN A 124 -15.17 -3.99 1.73
C GLN A 124 -14.63 -4.87 2.85
N ALA A 125 -14.56 -4.34 4.05
CA ALA A 125 -14.21 -5.06 5.27
C ALA A 125 -15.42 -5.15 6.19
N PRO A 126 -15.68 -6.29 6.85
CA PRO A 126 -16.77 -6.41 7.80
C PRO A 126 -16.54 -5.49 9.00
N LEU A 127 -17.59 -4.86 9.48
CA LEU A 127 -17.59 -4.15 10.74
C LEU A 127 -17.64 -5.20 11.86
N SER A 128 -16.53 -5.43 12.54
CA SER A 128 -16.36 -6.46 13.57
C SER A 128 -17.27 -6.32 14.81
N VAL A 129 -18.06 -5.28 14.89
CA VAL A 129 -18.81 -4.88 16.11
C VAL A 129 -20.33 -4.81 15.90
N MET A 130 -20.84 -4.95 14.67
CA MET A 130 -22.28 -4.84 14.43
C MET A 130 -22.92 -6.22 14.20
N PRO A 131 -23.94 -6.59 14.96
CA PRO A 131 -24.67 -7.85 14.77
C PRO A 131 -25.33 -7.96 13.40
N ASP A 132 -25.53 -6.85 12.70
CA ASP A 132 -26.25 -6.78 11.43
C ASP A 132 -25.34 -6.97 10.20
N GLY A 133 -24.06 -7.33 10.37
CA GLY A 133 -23.17 -7.68 9.27
C GLY A 133 -22.85 -6.52 8.33
N GLY A 134 -22.79 -5.29 8.83
CA GLY A 134 -22.41 -4.12 8.06
C GLY A 134 -20.97 -4.23 7.53
N TYR A 135 -20.71 -3.57 6.39
CA TYR A 135 -19.38 -3.46 5.79
C TYR A 135 -18.94 -2.00 5.76
N ARG A 136 -17.67 -1.78 6.00
CA ARG A 136 -17.02 -0.49 5.71
C ARG A 136 -16.18 -0.62 4.46
N THR A 137 -15.98 0.50 3.80
CA THR A 137 -15.07 0.60 2.66
C THR A 137 -13.73 1.10 3.17
N ASP A 138 -12.69 0.29 2.98
CA ASP A 138 -11.32 0.63 3.32
C ASP A 138 -10.48 0.81 2.05
N GLU A 139 -9.42 1.61 2.13
CA GLU A 139 -8.50 1.87 1.04
C GLU A 139 -7.06 1.67 1.51
N VAL A 140 -6.26 1.02 0.68
CA VAL A 140 -4.83 0.79 0.91
C VAL A 140 -4.04 1.23 -0.31
N SER A 141 -2.92 1.93 -0.08
CA SER A 141 -2.02 2.35 -1.17
C SER A 141 -1.30 1.15 -1.77
N LEU A 142 -1.32 1.06 -3.10
CA LEU A 142 -0.52 0.10 -3.85
C LEU A 142 0.88 0.67 -4.08
N LEU A 143 1.88 -0.13 -3.72
CA LEU A 143 3.30 0.25 -3.79
C LEU A 143 4.05 -0.53 -4.88
N ASP A 144 3.34 -1.34 -5.67
CA ASP A 144 3.93 -2.10 -6.76
C ASP A 144 4.25 -1.24 -7.98
N ASP A 145 5.28 -1.64 -8.72
CA ASP A 145 5.79 -0.89 -9.86
C ASP A 145 4.78 -0.79 -11.01
N ASN A 146 3.95 -1.80 -11.21
CA ASN A 146 2.96 -1.83 -12.29
C ASN A 146 1.85 -0.82 -12.02
N SER A 147 1.36 -0.75 -10.77
CA SER A 147 0.34 0.22 -10.38
C SER A 147 0.88 1.65 -10.47
N PHE A 148 2.12 1.87 -10.07
CA PHE A 148 2.77 3.17 -10.20
C PHE A 148 3.00 3.57 -11.67
N ALA A 149 3.46 2.63 -12.50
CA ALA A 149 3.63 2.85 -13.94
C ALA A 149 2.31 3.24 -14.62
N MET A 150 1.19 2.62 -14.22
CA MET A 150 -0.14 2.98 -14.73
C MET A 150 -0.50 4.44 -14.39
N VAL A 151 -0.20 4.90 -13.17
CA VAL A 151 -0.42 6.31 -12.77
C VAL A 151 0.39 7.24 -13.65
N GLN A 152 1.68 6.95 -13.84
CA GLN A 152 2.58 7.76 -14.69
C GLN A 152 2.12 7.78 -16.15
N GLU A 153 1.68 6.65 -16.68
CA GLU A 153 1.19 6.55 -18.04
C GLU A 153 -0.07 7.41 -18.25
N ILE A 154 -1.02 7.40 -17.30
CA ILE A 154 -2.20 8.26 -17.38
C ILE A 154 -1.80 9.74 -17.36
N LEU A 155 -0.86 10.14 -16.49
CA LEU A 155 -0.36 11.52 -16.46
C LEU A 155 0.30 11.91 -17.79
N THR A 156 1.13 11.04 -18.36
CA THR A 156 1.76 11.26 -19.66
C THR A 156 0.73 11.40 -20.78
N LEU A 157 -0.26 10.52 -20.85
CA LEU A 157 -1.36 10.59 -21.82
C LEU A 157 -2.21 11.85 -21.67
N SER A 158 -2.27 12.41 -20.45
CA SER A 158 -2.96 13.66 -20.15
C SER A 158 -2.17 14.91 -20.57
N GLY A 159 -0.95 14.74 -21.08
CA GLY A 159 -0.09 15.84 -21.52
C GLY A 159 0.81 16.42 -20.43
N ALA A 160 1.03 15.70 -19.33
CA ALA A 160 2.02 16.08 -18.33
C ALA A 160 3.41 16.10 -18.96
N LYS A 161 4.16 17.19 -18.73
CA LYS A 161 5.59 17.24 -19.02
C LYS A 161 6.31 16.62 -17.82
N GLN A 162 7.02 15.54 -18.08
CA GLN A 162 7.91 14.92 -17.10
C GLN A 162 9.24 15.69 -17.03
#